data_7a0df8b24284d6f69d1df236f7566ee5
#
_entry.id   7a0df8b24284d6f69d1df236f7566ee5
#
_cell.length_a   1.000
_cell.length_b   1.000
_cell.length_c   1.000
_cell.angle_alpha   90.00
_cell.angle_beta   90.00
_cell.angle_gamma   90.00
#
_symmetry.space_group_name_H-M   'P 1'
#
loop_
_entity.id
_entity.type
_entity.pdbx_description
1 polymer ?
#
loop_
_entity_poly.entity_id
_entity_poly.type
_entity_poly.pdbx_seq_one_letter_code
_entity_poly.pdbx_strand_id
1 'polypeptide(L)'
;MKLAFSTLGCPDFDWTDIYTMAKDFGFSGIELRGLKSATFSIHARPFQEENLPETLAMLKSKHLEIPCLSTGCALKDAERREETLAEIREYIALAHKLGTPYIRILGDLTAAPAGEVDDEVVLSALKELIPHAEQAGVTLLVETNGVYANTARLRDLLNRAESDNVAALWDIHHPYRFAGETPEETVQNLGAYIKYVHVKDSVMENGKVSYRLIGEGDLPIDDMVRTLNSINYEGYISLEWLKQYAPDLSDAGIVFPHFANYMAQYLGNDRGSSRLYDNNAGTGKYVWPKETLIDLTFPQVLDRMVEEFPDQYAFRYTTLDYTRTYAEFRDDVDTFARSLIAMGVKPGDHVAIWATNVPQWYITFWATTKIGAVLVTVNTAYKIHEAEYLLRQSDTHTLVMIDGYKDSDYVAIMKEICPELATAEKGHPLHIRRLPFLRNIITVDSEQPGCYTWEESLALADQVP
;
A
#
# COMPACT_ATOMS: atom_id res chain seq x y z
N MET A 1 -5.31 -15.90 9.62
CA MET A 1 -4.03 -15.45 9.02
C MET A 1 -4.18 -14.03 8.49
N LYS A 2 -3.14 -13.20 8.56
CA LYS A 2 -3.10 -11.81 8.06
C LYS A 2 -2.04 -11.69 6.95
N LEU A 3 -2.20 -10.72 6.04
CA LEU A 3 -1.20 -10.49 5.00
C LEU A 3 -0.27 -9.33 5.36
N ALA A 4 1.01 -9.53 5.05
CA ALA A 4 2.03 -8.50 5.06
C ALA A 4 2.89 -8.58 3.80
N PHE A 5 3.74 -7.59 3.59
CA PHE A 5 4.81 -7.63 2.59
C PHE A 5 6.08 -7.03 3.16
N SER A 6 7.22 -7.52 2.68
CA SER A 6 8.53 -6.96 3.02
C SER A 6 8.86 -5.75 2.14
N THR A 7 9.41 -4.70 2.75
CA THR A 7 9.87 -3.51 2.03
C THR A 7 11.02 -3.77 1.04
N LEU A 8 11.61 -4.97 1.07
CA LEU A 8 12.53 -5.44 -0.01
C LEU A 8 11.90 -5.39 -1.40
N GLY A 9 10.59 -5.55 -1.48
CA GLY A 9 9.84 -5.55 -2.73
C GLY A 9 9.61 -4.18 -3.35
N CYS A 10 9.83 -3.09 -2.60
CA CYS A 10 9.61 -1.71 -3.03
C CYS A 10 10.77 -0.77 -2.62
N PRO A 11 12.02 -1.03 -3.09
CA PRO A 11 13.21 -0.34 -2.62
C PRO A 11 13.23 1.16 -2.91
N ASP A 12 12.49 1.62 -3.92
CA ASP A 12 12.43 3.02 -4.34
C ASP A 12 11.32 3.82 -3.65
N PHE A 13 10.43 3.15 -2.90
CA PHE A 13 9.27 3.78 -2.28
C PHE A 13 9.67 4.54 -1.01
N ASP A 14 9.02 5.68 -0.79
CA ASP A 14 9.08 6.34 0.51
C ASP A 14 8.06 5.74 1.50
N TRP A 15 8.08 6.25 2.73
CA TRP A 15 7.19 5.73 3.77
C TRP A 15 5.71 5.94 3.44
N THR A 16 5.38 7.08 2.82
CA THR A 16 4.02 7.39 2.37
C THR A 16 3.52 6.42 1.31
N ASP A 17 4.36 6.12 0.32
CA ASP A 17 4.04 5.16 -0.73
C ASP A 17 3.78 3.76 -0.14
N ILE A 18 4.64 3.34 0.82
CA ILE A 18 4.57 2.00 1.44
C ILE A 18 3.27 1.82 2.23
N TYR A 19 2.93 2.74 3.14
CA TYR A 19 1.72 2.56 3.95
C TYR A 19 0.44 2.79 3.15
N THR A 20 0.47 3.65 2.14
CA THR A 20 -0.66 3.84 1.22
C THR A 20 -0.92 2.58 0.43
N MET A 21 0.13 2.00 -0.15
CA MET A 21 0.04 0.73 -0.86
C MET A 21 -0.46 -0.42 0.05
N ALA A 22 0.05 -0.49 1.29
CA ALA A 22 -0.41 -1.48 2.26
C ALA A 22 -1.93 -1.38 2.49
N LYS A 23 -2.42 -0.16 2.71
CA LYS A 23 -3.84 0.11 2.89
C LYS A 23 -4.65 -0.22 1.63
N ASP A 24 -4.20 0.26 0.47
CA ASP A 24 -4.94 0.16 -0.79
C ASP A 24 -5.13 -1.28 -1.24
N PHE A 25 -4.13 -2.13 -1.04
CA PHE A 25 -4.23 -3.56 -1.39
C PHE A 25 -4.71 -4.45 -0.24
N GLY A 26 -5.10 -3.84 0.90
CA GLY A 26 -5.72 -4.55 2.01
C GLY A 26 -4.75 -5.43 2.80
N PHE A 27 -3.47 -5.07 2.85
CA PHE A 27 -2.54 -5.65 3.80
C PHE A 27 -2.84 -5.16 5.21
N SER A 28 -2.57 -6.03 6.19
CA SER A 28 -2.67 -5.69 7.62
C SER A 28 -1.33 -5.35 8.22
N GLY A 29 -0.22 -5.70 7.54
CA GLY A 29 1.13 -5.52 8.07
C GLY A 29 2.14 -5.09 7.03
N ILE A 30 3.16 -4.38 7.50
CA ILE A 30 4.35 -3.97 6.75
C ILE A 30 5.56 -4.55 7.47
N GLU A 31 6.31 -5.41 6.80
CA GLU A 31 7.57 -5.91 7.31
C GLU A 31 8.71 -5.00 6.87
N LEU A 32 9.44 -4.46 7.84
CA LEU A 32 10.50 -3.51 7.56
C LEU A 32 11.86 -4.21 7.40
N ARG A 33 12.47 -4.11 6.19
CA ARG A 33 13.82 -4.60 5.90
C ARG A 33 14.76 -3.49 5.43
N GLY A 34 14.30 -2.32 5.32
CA GLY A 34 14.99 -1.13 4.83
C GLY A 34 13.97 -0.13 4.30
N LEU A 35 14.41 1.10 4.08
CA LEU A 35 13.57 2.16 3.54
C LEU A 35 14.43 3.04 2.62
N LYS A 36 14.21 2.98 1.31
CA LYS A 36 15.04 3.65 0.30
C LYS A 36 16.52 3.29 0.48
N SER A 37 17.37 4.32 0.56
CA SER A 37 18.82 4.17 0.78
C SER A 37 19.19 3.76 2.21
N ALA A 38 18.26 3.80 3.17
CA ALA A 38 18.51 3.33 4.52
C ALA A 38 18.38 1.80 4.56
N THR A 39 19.50 1.10 4.42
CA THR A 39 19.57 -0.35 4.50
C THR A 39 19.11 -0.86 5.86
N PHE A 40 19.28 -0.06 6.91
CA PHE A 40 18.84 -0.35 8.27
C PHE A 40 17.62 0.49 8.61
N SER A 41 16.50 -0.18 8.89
CA SER A 41 15.22 0.48 9.25
C SER A 41 15.36 1.41 10.44
N ILE A 42 16.23 1.09 11.40
CA ILE A 42 16.50 1.87 12.61
C ILE A 42 16.98 3.30 12.31
N HIS A 43 17.62 3.53 11.18
CA HIS A 43 18.14 4.85 10.78
C HIS A 43 17.18 5.62 9.87
N ALA A 44 16.08 5.01 9.45
CA ALA A 44 15.11 5.65 8.57
C ALA A 44 14.33 6.74 9.32
N ARG A 45 14.15 7.90 8.69
CA ARG A 45 13.53 9.09 9.27
C ARG A 45 12.19 8.82 9.98
N PRO A 46 11.24 8.00 9.47
CA PRO A 46 9.97 7.76 10.15
C PRO A 46 10.10 7.08 11.51
N PHE A 47 11.23 6.39 11.76
CA PHE A 47 11.49 5.60 12.97
C PHE A 47 12.47 6.27 13.93
N GLN A 48 12.96 7.46 13.61
CA GLN A 48 13.74 8.28 14.52
C GLN A 48 12.84 8.82 15.65
N GLU A 49 13.41 9.06 16.81
CA GLU A 49 12.68 9.36 18.05
C GLU A 49 11.73 10.55 17.92
N GLU A 50 12.11 11.58 17.17
CA GLU A 50 11.32 12.78 16.92
C GLU A 50 10.09 12.53 16.01
N ASN A 51 10.16 11.57 15.08
CA ASN A 51 9.10 11.27 14.11
C ASN A 51 8.23 10.07 14.51
N LEU A 52 8.70 9.28 15.48
CA LEU A 52 8.05 8.04 15.88
C LEU A 52 6.59 8.21 16.35
N PRO A 53 6.23 9.25 17.15
CA PRO A 53 4.84 9.46 17.55
C PRO A 53 3.89 9.68 16.37
N GLU A 54 4.33 10.43 15.34
CA GLU A 54 3.55 10.66 14.12
C GLU A 54 3.38 9.34 13.34
N THR A 55 4.45 8.58 13.17
CA THR A 55 4.42 7.27 12.51
C THR A 55 3.46 6.30 13.20
N LEU A 56 3.48 6.22 14.54
CA LEU A 56 2.57 5.37 15.29
C LEU A 56 1.11 5.81 15.18
N ALA A 57 0.85 7.11 15.23
CA ALA A 57 -0.49 7.67 15.04
C ALA A 57 -1.03 7.37 13.65
N MET A 58 -0.20 7.49 12.62
CA MET A 58 -0.55 7.17 11.23
C MET A 58 -0.88 5.67 11.09
N LEU A 59 -0.01 4.77 11.55
CA LEU A 59 -0.25 3.32 11.50
C LEU A 59 -1.58 2.95 12.17
N LYS A 60 -1.84 3.51 13.36
CA LYS A 60 -3.09 3.30 14.08
C LYS A 60 -4.30 3.80 13.29
N SER A 61 -4.23 4.99 12.70
CA SER A 61 -5.33 5.57 11.93
C SER A 61 -5.68 4.77 10.68
N LYS A 62 -4.71 4.05 10.13
CA LYS A 62 -4.87 3.23 8.93
C LYS A 62 -5.06 1.73 9.23
N HIS A 63 -5.12 1.35 10.51
CA HIS A 63 -5.21 -0.05 10.96
C HIS A 63 -4.08 -0.93 10.40
N LEU A 64 -2.87 -0.38 10.33
CA LEU A 64 -1.66 -1.07 9.90
C LEU A 64 -0.77 -1.41 11.10
N GLU A 65 -0.12 -2.55 11.03
CA GLU A 65 0.86 -3.01 12.01
C GLU A 65 2.25 -3.16 11.36
N ILE A 66 3.29 -3.09 12.17
CA ILE A 66 4.63 -3.55 11.77
C ILE A 66 4.88 -4.85 12.52
N PRO A 67 4.52 -6.01 11.95
CA PRO A 67 4.57 -7.29 12.66
C PRO A 67 6.00 -7.82 12.83
N CYS A 68 6.92 -7.43 11.96
CA CYS A 68 8.29 -7.92 11.98
C CYS A 68 9.28 -6.86 11.50
N LEU A 69 10.41 -6.74 12.19
CA LEU A 69 11.60 -6.06 11.70
C LEU A 69 12.58 -7.11 11.17
N SER A 70 12.94 -7.03 9.90
CA SER A 70 13.88 -7.96 9.28
C SER A 70 15.27 -7.37 9.22
N THR A 71 16.23 -8.05 9.85
CA THR A 71 17.64 -7.63 9.88
C THR A 71 18.46 -8.29 8.77
N GLY A 72 19.67 -7.79 8.53
CA GLY A 72 20.71 -8.47 7.73
C GLY A 72 21.68 -9.28 8.58
N CYS A 73 21.44 -9.38 9.87
CA CYS A 73 22.36 -9.96 10.86
C CYS A 73 22.41 -11.48 10.75
N ALA A 74 23.58 -12.03 10.46
CA ALA A 74 23.82 -13.47 10.43
C ALA A 74 24.71 -13.89 11.62
N LEU A 75 24.19 -14.78 12.46
CA LEU A 75 24.83 -15.16 13.74
C LEU A 75 26.02 -16.08 13.58
N LYS A 76 26.20 -16.71 12.41
CA LYS A 76 27.33 -17.61 12.16
C LYS A 76 28.70 -16.92 12.11
N ASP A 77 28.73 -15.61 11.92
CA ASP A 77 29.96 -14.86 11.70
C ASP A 77 30.62 -14.51 13.05
N ALA A 78 31.58 -15.33 13.45
CA ALA A 78 32.30 -15.13 14.71
C ALA A 78 33.19 -13.87 14.68
N GLU A 79 33.69 -13.44 13.51
CA GLU A 79 34.56 -12.26 13.40
C GLU A 79 33.76 -10.96 13.58
N ARG A 80 32.51 -10.93 13.12
CA ARG A 80 31.62 -9.76 13.24
C ARG A 80 30.62 -9.88 14.40
N ARG A 81 30.84 -10.84 15.31
CA ARG A 81 29.89 -11.15 16.39
C ARG A 81 29.46 -9.91 17.17
N GLU A 82 30.39 -9.13 17.70
CA GLU A 82 30.09 -7.98 18.55
C GLU A 82 29.27 -6.90 17.80
N GLU A 83 29.64 -6.63 16.56
CA GLU A 83 28.94 -5.70 15.68
C GLU A 83 27.51 -6.19 15.41
N THR A 84 27.36 -7.47 15.06
CA THR A 84 26.06 -8.11 14.79
C THR A 84 25.15 -8.10 16.02
N LEU A 85 25.68 -8.43 17.19
CA LEU A 85 24.90 -8.40 18.43
C LEU A 85 24.50 -6.97 18.82
N ALA A 86 25.38 -5.99 18.62
CA ALA A 86 25.06 -4.59 18.87
C ALA A 86 23.91 -4.10 17.97
N GLU A 87 23.96 -4.42 16.68
CA GLU A 87 22.92 -4.09 15.72
C GLU A 87 21.57 -4.73 16.12
N ILE A 88 21.56 -6.02 16.47
CA ILE A 88 20.32 -6.70 16.90
C ILE A 88 19.73 -6.05 18.16
N ARG A 89 20.57 -5.61 19.13
CA ARG A 89 20.08 -4.88 20.31
C ARG A 89 19.40 -3.55 19.95
N GLU A 90 19.90 -2.84 18.95
CA GLU A 90 19.23 -1.63 18.43
C GLU A 90 17.88 -1.97 17.80
N TYR A 91 17.79 -3.06 17.02
CA TYR A 91 16.50 -3.55 16.51
C TYR A 91 15.54 -3.95 17.62
N ILE A 92 16.01 -4.59 18.69
CA ILE A 92 15.19 -4.92 19.88
C ILE A 92 14.61 -3.65 20.51
N ALA A 93 15.44 -2.61 20.67
CA ALA A 93 15.01 -1.34 21.23
C ALA A 93 13.96 -0.64 20.32
N LEU A 94 14.15 -0.66 19.00
CA LEU A 94 13.18 -0.12 18.06
C LEU A 94 11.87 -0.93 18.06
N ALA A 95 11.95 -2.26 18.05
CA ALA A 95 10.78 -3.13 18.09
C ALA A 95 9.92 -2.88 19.33
N HIS A 96 10.56 -2.72 20.49
CA HIS A 96 9.87 -2.34 21.73
C HIS A 96 9.12 -1.01 21.58
N LYS A 97 9.77 0.03 21.05
CA LYS A 97 9.16 1.36 20.83
C LYS A 97 7.98 1.32 19.84
N LEU A 98 8.07 0.48 18.82
CA LEU A 98 7.02 0.29 17.80
C LEU A 98 5.87 -0.61 18.26
N GLY A 99 6.06 -1.39 19.33
CA GLY A 99 5.15 -2.48 19.70
C GLY A 99 5.21 -3.66 18.72
N THR A 100 6.32 -3.81 17.99
CA THR A 100 6.57 -4.90 17.04
C THR A 100 6.97 -6.17 17.79
N PRO A 101 6.25 -7.30 17.62
CA PRO A 101 6.50 -8.51 18.39
C PRO A 101 7.72 -9.30 17.92
N TYR A 102 8.12 -9.16 16.65
CA TYR A 102 9.09 -10.05 16.03
C TYR A 102 10.26 -9.33 15.38
N ILE A 103 11.45 -9.93 15.53
CA ILE A 103 12.66 -9.53 14.79
C ILE A 103 13.19 -10.75 14.05
N ARG A 104 13.28 -10.68 12.74
CA ARG A 104 13.91 -11.72 11.93
C ARG A 104 15.42 -11.56 11.94
N ILE A 105 16.11 -12.64 12.26
CA ILE A 105 17.56 -12.79 12.23
C ILE A 105 17.95 -14.02 11.42
N LEU A 106 19.18 -14.06 10.94
CA LEU A 106 19.70 -15.16 10.15
C LEU A 106 20.67 -16.01 10.99
N GLY A 107 20.49 -17.32 11.00
CA GLY A 107 21.48 -18.25 11.52
C GLY A 107 22.63 -18.41 10.52
N ASP A 108 22.33 -18.47 9.24
CA ASP A 108 23.27 -18.56 8.10
C ASP A 108 23.03 -17.37 7.14
N LEU A 109 24.06 -16.95 6.39
CA LEU A 109 23.98 -15.72 5.59
C LEU A 109 23.24 -15.89 4.26
N THR A 110 23.34 -17.04 3.62
CA THR A 110 22.85 -17.29 2.25
C THR A 110 21.57 -18.13 2.25
N ALA A 111 20.68 -17.90 1.30
CA ALA A 111 19.42 -18.65 1.18
C ALA A 111 19.68 -20.16 0.97
N ALA A 112 20.58 -20.51 0.05
CA ALA A 112 21.06 -21.88 -0.13
C ALA A 112 22.20 -22.16 0.85
N PRO A 113 22.29 -23.38 1.40
CA PRO A 113 23.40 -23.77 2.25
C PRO A 113 24.75 -23.57 1.52
N ALA A 114 25.66 -22.82 2.15
CA ALA A 114 26.98 -22.52 1.59
C ALA A 114 28.05 -22.60 2.69
N GLY A 115 28.79 -23.66 2.69
CA GLY A 115 29.84 -23.92 3.68
C GLY A 115 29.29 -24.48 5.01
N GLU A 116 30.15 -24.53 6.02
CA GLU A 116 29.84 -25.04 7.35
C GLU A 116 29.36 -23.90 8.27
N VAL A 117 28.45 -24.23 9.14
CA VAL A 117 27.98 -23.37 10.22
C VAL A 117 28.12 -24.14 11.53
N ASP A 118 28.79 -23.52 12.51
CA ASP A 118 28.88 -24.06 13.86
C ASP A 118 27.66 -23.63 14.68
N ASP A 119 26.79 -24.57 15.01
CA ASP A 119 25.57 -24.33 15.78
C ASP A 119 25.88 -23.80 17.18
N GLU A 120 27.06 -24.08 17.76
CA GLU A 120 27.45 -23.53 19.06
C GLU A 120 27.69 -22.02 19.00
N VAL A 121 28.26 -21.52 17.92
CA VAL A 121 28.44 -20.08 17.69
C VAL A 121 27.09 -19.38 17.61
N VAL A 122 26.17 -19.93 16.81
CA VAL A 122 24.83 -19.38 16.66
C VAL A 122 24.04 -19.44 17.97
N LEU A 123 24.09 -20.57 18.67
CA LEU A 123 23.40 -20.75 19.97
C LEU A 123 23.95 -19.81 21.03
N SER A 124 25.27 -19.65 21.11
CA SER A 124 25.90 -18.72 22.04
C SER A 124 25.47 -17.28 21.79
N ALA A 125 25.34 -16.87 20.52
CA ALA A 125 24.84 -15.55 20.15
C ALA A 125 23.38 -15.35 20.54
N LEU A 126 22.52 -16.36 20.30
CA LEU A 126 21.11 -16.33 20.73
C LEU A 126 21.00 -16.20 22.25
N LYS A 127 21.73 -17.00 23.01
CA LYS A 127 21.69 -16.97 24.50
C LYS A 127 22.12 -15.61 25.07
N GLU A 128 23.00 -14.88 24.40
CA GLU A 128 23.37 -13.52 24.80
C GLU A 128 22.29 -12.48 24.50
N LEU A 129 21.50 -12.68 23.45
CA LEU A 129 20.42 -11.77 23.06
C LEU A 129 19.10 -12.01 23.81
N ILE A 130 18.85 -13.24 24.26
CA ILE A 130 17.59 -13.64 24.93
C ILE A 130 17.21 -12.70 26.09
N PRO A 131 18.08 -12.35 27.04
CA PRO A 131 17.69 -11.45 28.14
C PRO A 131 17.23 -10.07 27.66
N HIS A 132 17.80 -9.55 26.58
CA HIS A 132 17.40 -8.28 25.99
C HIS A 132 16.03 -8.39 25.31
N ALA A 133 15.79 -9.48 24.59
CA ALA A 133 14.52 -9.76 23.93
C ALA A 133 13.38 -9.95 24.95
N GLU A 134 13.63 -10.71 26.02
CA GLU A 134 12.68 -10.92 27.15
C GLU A 134 12.30 -9.60 27.81
N GLN A 135 13.30 -8.78 28.16
CA GLN A 135 13.05 -7.48 28.78
C GLN A 135 12.22 -6.54 27.89
N ALA A 136 12.42 -6.61 26.58
CA ALA A 136 11.71 -5.79 25.59
C ALA A 136 10.33 -6.36 25.19
N GLY A 137 10.01 -7.61 25.57
CA GLY A 137 8.80 -8.29 25.11
C GLY A 137 8.80 -8.65 23.63
N VAL A 138 9.99 -8.93 23.06
CA VAL A 138 10.21 -9.22 21.64
C VAL A 138 10.66 -10.67 21.49
N THR A 139 10.26 -11.31 20.38
CA THR A 139 10.73 -12.65 20.02
C THR A 139 11.68 -12.57 18.83
N LEU A 140 12.84 -13.17 18.96
CA LEU A 140 13.82 -13.33 17.87
C LEU A 140 13.43 -14.52 17.00
N LEU A 141 13.24 -14.30 15.72
CA LEU A 141 12.87 -15.34 14.76
C LEU A 141 14.09 -15.74 13.92
N VAL A 142 14.55 -16.96 14.09
CA VAL A 142 15.56 -17.53 13.21
C VAL A 142 14.88 -18.01 11.94
N GLU A 143 15.28 -17.44 10.79
CA GLU A 143 14.72 -17.83 9.52
C GLU A 143 15.22 -19.21 9.06
N THR A 144 14.35 -19.95 8.38
CA THR A 144 14.70 -21.22 7.69
C THR A 144 15.61 -20.95 6.48
N ASN A 145 16.83 -20.49 6.74
CA ASN A 145 17.78 -19.98 5.76
C ASN A 145 19.11 -20.75 5.80
N GLY A 146 19.75 -20.95 4.68
CA GLY A 146 21.02 -21.63 4.58
C GLY A 146 20.98 -23.05 5.14
N VAL A 147 21.88 -23.39 6.04
CA VAL A 147 21.91 -24.73 6.69
C VAL A 147 20.65 -25.00 7.53
N TYR A 148 19.95 -23.96 7.99
CA TYR A 148 18.70 -24.05 8.73
C TYR A 148 17.46 -24.19 7.83
N ALA A 149 17.65 -24.23 6.51
CA ALA A 149 16.64 -24.74 5.57
C ALA A 149 16.32 -26.25 5.86
N ASN A 150 17.27 -26.97 6.47
CA ASN A 150 16.96 -28.23 7.16
C ASN A 150 16.28 -27.90 8.49
N THR A 151 14.96 -28.06 8.51
CA THR A 151 14.14 -27.60 9.63
C THR A 151 14.28 -28.46 10.89
N ALA A 152 14.70 -29.70 10.77
CA ALA A 152 15.07 -30.54 11.92
C ALA A 152 16.29 -29.97 12.64
N ARG A 153 17.30 -29.49 11.90
CA ARG A 153 18.48 -28.81 12.48
C ARG A 153 18.09 -27.52 13.19
N LEU A 154 17.19 -26.72 12.57
CA LEU A 154 16.68 -25.51 13.19
C LEU A 154 15.92 -25.82 14.49
N ARG A 155 15.02 -26.83 14.46
CA ARG A 155 14.32 -27.28 15.68
C ARG A 155 15.30 -27.62 16.81
N ASP A 156 16.34 -28.37 16.51
CA ASP A 156 17.32 -28.77 17.51
C ASP A 156 18.09 -27.56 18.10
N LEU A 157 18.40 -26.56 17.27
CA LEU A 157 18.95 -25.27 17.73
C LEU A 157 17.98 -24.53 18.65
N LEU A 158 16.69 -24.41 18.28
CA LEU A 158 15.65 -23.72 19.05
C LEU A 158 15.40 -24.43 20.40
N ASN A 159 15.34 -25.76 20.39
CA ASN A 159 15.23 -26.55 21.63
C ASN A 159 16.35 -26.26 22.61
N ARG A 160 17.57 -26.07 22.12
CA ARG A 160 18.77 -25.79 22.94
C ARG A 160 18.86 -24.33 23.40
N ALA A 161 18.13 -23.43 22.74
CA ALA A 161 18.02 -22.03 23.18
C ALA A 161 17.21 -21.89 24.48
N GLU A 162 16.27 -22.81 24.74
CA GLU A 162 15.47 -22.91 25.99
C GLU A 162 14.78 -21.58 26.36
N SER A 163 14.19 -20.86 25.40
CA SER A 163 13.51 -19.59 25.63
C SER A 163 12.29 -19.43 24.73
N ASP A 164 11.21 -18.92 25.28
CA ASP A 164 10.00 -18.54 24.51
C ASP A 164 10.20 -17.28 23.64
N ASN A 165 11.30 -16.56 23.84
CA ASN A 165 11.66 -15.37 23.07
C ASN A 165 12.59 -15.67 21.87
N VAL A 166 12.75 -16.96 21.52
CA VAL A 166 13.39 -17.42 20.30
C VAL A 166 12.46 -18.41 19.60
N ALA A 167 12.19 -18.19 18.33
CA ALA A 167 11.28 -19.01 17.54
C ALA A 167 11.73 -19.07 16.07
N ALA A 168 10.89 -19.61 15.19
CA ALA A 168 11.17 -19.74 13.78
C ALA A 168 10.37 -18.73 12.93
N LEU A 169 11.04 -18.18 11.93
CA LEU A 169 10.41 -17.65 10.74
C LEU A 169 10.51 -18.73 9.66
N TRP A 170 9.36 -19.20 9.21
CA TRP A 170 9.32 -20.15 8.11
C TRP A 170 9.27 -19.42 6.77
N ASP A 171 10.37 -19.41 6.03
CA ASP A 171 10.34 -19.12 4.61
C ASP A 171 10.03 -20.40 3.85
N ILE A 172 8.87 -20.47 3.19
CA ILE A 172 8.43 -21.68 2.49
C ILE A 172 9.41 -22.12 1.38
N HIS A 173 10.05 -21.14 0.76
CA HIS A 173 10.92 -21.39 -0.38
C HIS A 173 12.17 -22.20 -0.02
N HIS A 174 12.84 -21.86 1.10
CA HIS A 174 14.16 -22.38 1.41
C HIS A 174 14.17 -23.87 1.77
N PRO A 175 13.35 -24.37 2.70
CA PRO A 175 13.24 -25.81 2.99
C PRO A 175 12.86 -26.60 1.76
N TYR A 176 11.88 -26.15 0.98
CA TYR A 176 11.44 -26.84 -0.22
C TYR A 176 12.51 -26.90 -1.29
N ARG A 177 13.18 -25.76 -1.61
CA ARG A 177 14.18 -25.68 -2.68
C ARG A 177 15.53 -26.29 -2.33
N PHE A 178 15.98 -26.13 -1.09
CA PHE A 178 17.35 -26.41 -0.72
C PHE A 178 17.52 -27.61 0.22
N ALA A 179 16.47 -27.98 0.95
CA ALA A 179 16.47 -29.16 1.79
C ALA A 179 15.56 -30.30 1.26
N GLY A 180 14.73 -30.02 0.24
CA GLY A 180 13.80 -31.00 -0.32
C GLY A 180 12.64 -31.36 0.62
N GLU A 181 12.34 -30.49 1.59
CA GLU A 181 11.27 -30.70 2.57
C GLU A 181 9.92 -30.24 2.04
N THR A 182 8.89 -31.00 2.29
CA THR A 182 7.50 -30.59 2.07
C THR A 182 7.02 -29.63 3.16
N PRO A 183 5.93 -28.86 2.93
CA PRO A 183 5.32 -28.05 3.99
C PRO A 183 4.93 -28.85 5.23
N GLU A 184 4.44 -30.07 5.05
CA GLU A 184 4.07 -30.98 6.14
C GLU A 184 5.28 -31.39 6.99
N GLU A 185 6.40 -31.74 6.35
CA GLU A 185 7.64 -32.09 7.06
C GLU A 185 8.17 -30.91 7.86
N THR A 186 8.16 -29.69 7.26
CA THR A 186 8.54 -28.48 7.95
C THR A 186 7.69 -28.22 9.18
N VAL A 187 6.35 -28.35 9.09
CA VAL A 187 5.46 -28.14 10.23
C VAL A 187 5.61 -29.27 11.27
N GLN A 188 5.89 -30.49 10.87
CA GLN A 188 6.22 -31.58 11.81
C GLN A 188 7.48 -31.26 12.63
N ASN A 189 8.47 -30.63 12.01
CA ASN A 189 9.70 -30.24 12.70
C ASN A 189 9.53 -29.00 13.56
N LEU A 190 8.92 -27.94 13.02
CA LEU A 190 8.91 -26.62 13.64
C LEU A 190 7.60 -26.27 14.37
N GLY A 191 6.45 -26.77 13.90
CA GLY A 191 5.13 -26.64 14.55
C GLY A 191 4.91 -25.36 15.36
N ALA A 192 4.94 -25.48 16.69
CA ALA A 192 4.69 -24.38 17.61
C ALA A 192 5.75 -23.25 17.55
N TYR A 193 6.92 -23.51 17.00
CA TYR A 193 7.96 -22.49 16.82
C TYR A 193 7.64 -21.49 15.69
N ILE A 194 6.78 -21.84 14.73
CA ILE A 194 6.43 -20.95 13.60
C ILE A 194 5.61 -19.77 14.10
N LYS A 195 6.20 -18.58 14.11
CA LYS A 195 5.53 -17.33 14.51
C LYS A 195 5.29 -16.36 13.34
N TYR A 196 6.03 -16.52 12.26
CA TYR A 196 5.96 -15.68 11.07
C TYR A 196 6.29 -16.48 9.82
N VAL A 197 5.69 -16.15 8.68
CA VAL A 197 5.87 -16.87 7.44
C VAL A 197 6.25 -15.94 6.31
N HIS A 198 7.35 -16.25 5.63
CA HIS A 198 7.69 -15.68 4.34
C HIS A 198 7.18 -16.54 3.20
N VAL A 199 6.65 -15.90 2.18
CA VAL A 199 6.23 -16.54 0.95
C VAL A 199 6.82 -15.83 -0.25
N LYS A 200 7.31 -16.60 -1.18
CA LYS A 200 7.73 -16.24 -2.53
C LYS A 200 7.63 -17.46 -3.42
N ASP A 201 7.49 -17.25 -4.72
CA ASP A 201 7.36 -18.33 -5.67
C ASP A 201 8.49 -18.30 -6.70
N SER A 202 8.81 -19.44 -7.27
CA SER A 202 9.90 -19.57 -8.25
C SER A 202 9.77 -20.87 -9.05
N VAL A 203 10.57 -20.97 -10.09
CA VAL A 203 10.88 -22.23 -10.80
C VAL A 203 12.38 -22.42 -10.86
N MET A 204 12.81 -23.66 -11.09
CA MET A 204 14.22 -23.96 -11.36
C MET A 204 14.49 -23.92 -12.86
N GLU A 205 15.29 -22.94 -13.32
CA GLU A 205 15.69 -22.81 -14.72
C GLU A 205 17.23 -22.98 -14.84
N ASN A 206 17.67 -23.98 -15.57
CA ASN A 206 19.09 -24.27 -15.75
C ASN A 206 19.90 -24.38 -14.43
N GLY A 207 19.29 -24.95 -13.40
CA GLY A 207 19.90 -25.11 -12.07
C GLY A 207 19.95 -23.83 -11.23
N LYS A 208 19.26 -22.76 -11.65
CA LYS A 208 19.14 -21.50 -10.92
C LYS A 208 17.68 -21.21 -10.55
N VAL A 209 17.51 -20.55 -9.42
CA VAL A 209 16.18 -20.06 -9.01
C VAL A 209 15.79 -18.89 -9.91
N SER A 210 14.59 -18.97 -10.48
CA SER A 210 13.96 -17.90 -11.25
C SER A 210 12.62 -17.55 -10.58
N TYR A 211 12.56 -16.37 -9.94
CA TYR A 211 11.38 -15.93 -9.20
C TYR A 211 10.19 -15.67 -10.11
N ARG A 212 8.99 -15.99 -9.63
CA ARG A 212 7.70 -15.84 -10.31
C ARG A 212 6.70 -15.14 -9.39
N LEU A 213 5.65 -14.61 -9.99
CA LEU A 213 4.49 -14.18 -9.21
C LEU A 213 3.90 -15.38 -8.47
N ILE A 214 3.30 -15.13 -7.31
CA ILE A 214 2.71 -16.21 -6.51
C ILE A 214 1.68 -16.97 -7.32
N GLY A 215 1.83 -18.30 -7.38
CA GLY A 215 0.98 -19.20 -8.17
C GLY A 215 1.42 -19.40 -9.62
N GLU A 216 2.48 -18.72 -10.08
CA GLU A 216 3.08 -18.91 -11.41
C GLU A 216 4.38 -19.72 -11.36
N GLY A 217 4.82 -20.10 -10.17
CA GLY A 217 5.96 -20.99 -9.93
C GLY A 217 5.52 -22.44 -9.71
N ASP A 218 6.38 -23.20 -9.06
CA ASP A 218 6.13 -24.61 -8.73
C ASP A 218 6.26 -24.91 -7.23
N LEU A 219 6.24 -23.86 -6.38
CA LEU A 219 6.15 -24.05 -4.94
C LEU A 219 4.74 -24.48 -4.53
N PRO A 220 4.61 -25.39 -3.55
CA PRO A 220 3.32 -25.92 -3.11
C PRO A 220 2.59 -24.95 -2.16
N ILE A 221 2.16 -23.78 -2.68
CA ILE A 221 1.52 -22.72 -1.89
C ILE A 221 0.23 -23.21 -1.23
N ASP A 222 -0.59 -24.00 -1.95
CA ASP A 222 -1.82 -24.58 -1.42
C ASP A 222 -1.56 -25.50 -0.23
N ASP A 223 -0.53 -26.33 -0.32
CA ASP A 223 -0.13 -27.25 0.74
C ASP A 223 0.41 -26.49 1.95
N MET A 224 1.18 -25.40 1.72
CA MET A 224 1.62 -24.51 2.79
C MET A 224 0.43 -23.94 3.57
N VAL A 225 -0.57 -23.37 2.88
CA VAL A 225 -1.73 -22.78 3.55
C VAL A 225 -2.55 -23.83 4.29
N ARG A 226 -2.75 -25.00 3.68
CA ARG A 226 -3.44 -26.15 4.32
C ARG A 226 -2.71 -26.57 5.59
N THR A 227 -1.40 -26.67 5.54
CA THR A 227 -0.58 -27.11 6.65
C THR A 227 -0.54 -26.06 7.79
N LEU A 228 -0.49 -24.78 7.46
CA LEU A 228 -0.64 -23.70 8.45
C LEU A 228 -2.00 -23.73 9.14
N ASN A 229 -3.07 -23.99 8.39
CA ASN A 229 -4.42 -24.15 8.96
C ASN A 229 -4.49 -25.36 9.89
N SER A 230 -3.77 -26.44 9.62
CA SER A 230 -3.77 -27.66 10.46
C SER A 230 -3.17 -27.42 11.87
N ILE A 231 -2.34 -26.40 12.02
CA ILE A 231 -1.75 -25.99 13.32
C ILE A 231 -2.44 -24.75 13.91
N ASN A 232 -3.58 -24.32 13.34
CA ASN A 232 -4.31 -23.11 13.72
C ASN A 232 -3.43 -21.85 13.70
N TYR A 233 -2.61 -21.70 12.67
CA TYR A 233 -1.76 -20.51 12.52
C TYR A 233 -2.61 -19.27 12.21
N GLU A 234 -2.54 -18.25 13.04
CA GLU A 234 -3.27 -16.99 12.90
C GLU A 234 -2.34 -15.80 12.61
N GLY A 235 -1.04 -16.06 12.49
CA GLY A 235 -0.02 -15.04 12.26
C GLY A 235 -0.04 -14.43 10.86
N TYR A 236 1.06 -13.77 10.52
CA TYR A 236 1.26 -13.12 9.23
C TYR A 236 1.88 -14.04 8.19
N ILE A 237 1.36 -13.94 6.96
CA ILE A 237 2.03 -14.42 5.75
C ILE A 237 2.53 -13.19 5.01
N SER A 238 3.85 -13.04 4.94
CA SER A 238 4.52 -11.88 4.34
C SER A 238 5.13 -12.24 2.99
N LEU A 239 4.80 -11.46 1.98
CA LEU A 239 5.45 -11.57 0.68
C LEU A 239 6.88 -11.04 0.78
N GLU A 240 7.87 -11.90 0.62
CA GLU A 240 9.27 -11.51 0.50
C GLU A 240 9.69 -11.43 -0.98
N TRP A 241 9.42 -10.28 -1.61
CA TRP A 241 9.80 -10.03 -2.99
C TRP A 241 11.17 -9.35 -3.06
N LEU A 242 12.12 -9.96 -3.74
CA LEU A 242 13.54 -9.62 -3.67
C LEU A 242 13.96 -8.53 -4.67
N LYS A 243 13.10 -7.58 -5.01
CA LYS A 243 13.34 -6.49 -5.96
C LYS A 243 14.63 -5.70 -5.67
N GLN A 244 14.94 -5.48 -4.39
CA GLN A 244 16.16 -4.78 -3.97
C GLN A 244 17.44 -5.49 -4.40
N TYR A 245 17.45 -6.82 -4.45
CA TYR A 245 18.61 -7.63 -4.83
C TYR A 245 18.58 -8.10 -6.29
N ALA A 246 17.42 -8.06 -6.91
CA ALA A 246 17.20 -8.44 -8.30
C ALA A 246 16.33 -7.36 -9.00
N PRO A 247 16.94 -6.26 -9.46
CA PRO A 247 16.21 -5.10 -10.02
C PRO A 247 15.36 -5.42 -11.25
N ASP A 248 15.65 -6.51 -11.95
CA ASP A 248 14.88 -6.96 -13.13
C ASP A 248 13.54 -7.62 -12.78
N LEU A 249 13.28 -7.91 -11.50
CA LEU A 249 12.00 -8.44 -11.05
C LEU A 249 10.88 -7.41 -11.25
N SER A 250 9.65 -7.89 -11.38
CA SER A 250 8.45 -7.06 -11.54
C SER A 250 8.30 -6.05 -10.40
N ASP A 251 7.71 -4.90 -10.71
CA ASP A 251 7.52 -3.80 -9.77
C ASP A 251 6.44 -4.08 -8.72
N ALA A 252 6.59 -3.44 -7.56
CA ALA A 252 5.67 -3.57 -6.42
C ALA A 252 4.20 -3.37 -6.79
N GLY A 253 3.92 -2.40 -7.68
CA GLY A 253 2.57 -2.11 -8.19
C GLY A 253 1.91 -3.26 -8.97
N ILE A 254 2.68 -4.25 -9.42
CA ILE A 254 2.19 -5.48 -10.06
C ILE A 254 2.13 -6.61 -9.03
N VAL A 255 3.22 -6.79 -8.28
CA VAL A 255 3.43 -7.98 -7.45
C VAL A 255 2.55 -7.98 -6.20
N PHE A 256 2.41 -6.83 -5.53
CA PHE A 256 1.65 -6.77 -4.28
C PHE A 256 0.14 -6.96 -4.48
N PRO A 257 -0.53 -6.28 -5.45
CA PRO A 257 -1.93 -6.57 -5.72
C PRO A 257 -2.15 -8.01 -6.22
N HIS A 258 -1.21 -8.54 -7.02
CA HIS A 258 -1.28 -9.94 -7.45
C HIS A 258 -1.27 -10.89 -6.24
N PHE A 259 -0.32 -10.71 -5.32
CA PHE A 259 -0.22 -11.49 -4.09
C PHE A 259 -1.49 -11.37 -3.23
N ALA A 260 -1.96 -10.14 -2.99
CA ALA A 260 -3.17 -9.92 -2.19
C ALA A 260 -4.40 -10.62 -2.80
N ASN A 261 -4.54 -10.54 -4.13
CA ASN A 261 -5.63 -11.22 -4.84
C ASN A 261 -5.49 -12.75 -4.80
N TYR A 262 -4.29 -13.27 -5.02
CA TYR A 262 -4.04 -14.71 -4.97
C TYR A 262 -4.35 -15.28 -3.57
N MET A 263 -3.87 -14.61 -2.52
CA MET A 263 -4.10 -15.06 -1.14
C MET A 263 -5.52 -14.86 -0.64
N ALA A 264 -6.33 -14.03 -1.29
CA ALA A 264 -7.73 -13.81 -0.90
C ALA A 264 -8.56 -15.10 -0.89
N GLN A 265 -8.24 -16.07 -1.73
CA GLN A 265 -8.92 -17.37 -1.78
C GLN A 265 -8.76 -18.20 -0.49
N TYR A 266 -7.71 -17.96 0.29
CA TYR A 266 -7.42 -18.72 1.53
C TYR A 266 -7.81 -17.96 2.80
N LEU A 267 -7.98 -16.66 2.70
CA LEU A 267 -8.39 -15.81 3.82
C LEU A 267 -9.92 -15.83 3.82
N GLY A 268 -10.53 -16.56 4.74
CA GLY A 268 -11.98 -16.60 4.86
C GLY A 268 -12.61 -15.21 4.86
N ASN A 269 -13.91 -15.12 4.52
CA ASN A 269 -14.74 -13.95 4.23
C ASN A 269 -14.81 -12.81 5.27
N ASP A 270 -13.84 -12.68 6.19
CA ASP A 270 -13.76 -11.58 7.15
C ASP A 270 -13.26 -10.24 6.56
N ARG A 271 -12.76 -10.25 5.34
CA ARG A 271 -12.71 -9.01 4.54
C ARG A 271 -14.07 -8.92 3.89
N GLY A 272 -14.86 -7.93 4.30
CA GLY A 272 -16.19 -7.68 3.75
C GLY A 272 -16.20 -8.09 2.29
N SER A 273 -16.75 -9.26 2.00
CA SER A 273 -16.61 -9.89 0.71
C SER A 273 -17.15 -8.90 -0.27
N SER A 274 -16.31 -8.49 -1.19
CA SER A 274 -16.73 -7.73 -2.31
C SER A 274 -17.79 -8.58 -3.04
N ARG A 275 -19.07 -8.36 -2.73
CA ARG A 275 -20.17 -9.05 -3.43
C ARG A 275 -20.08 -8.91 -4.95
N LEU A 276 -19.37 -7.89 -5.43
CA LEU A 276 -18.99 -7.72 -6.83
C LEU A 276 -18.17 -8.92 -7.36
N TYR A 277 -17.32 -9.51 -6.55
CA TYR A 277 -16.53 -10.70 -6.94
C TYR A 277 -17.25 -12.01 -6.62
N ASP A 278 -18.10 -12.05 -5.59
CA ASP A 278 -18.89 -13.25 -5.25
C ASP A 278 -19.90 -13.61 -6.35
N ASN A 279 -20.44 -12.62 -7.05
CA ASN A 279 -21.36 -12.84 -8.18
C ASN A 279 -20.71 -13.51 -9.39
N ASN A 280 -19.40 -13.64 -9.42
CA ASN A 280 -18.64 -14.21 -10.55
C ASN A 280 -18.15 -15.64 -10.29
N ALA A 281 -18.58 -16.29 -9.22
CA ALA A 281 -18.13 -17.65 -8.86
C ALA A 281 -16.59 -17.80 -8.90
N GLY A 282 -15.85 -16.78 -8.49
CA GLY A 282 -14.38 -16.76 -8.48
C GLY A 282 -13.72 -16.61 -9.86
N THR A 283 -14.46 -16.37 -10.93
CA THR A 283 -13.88 -16.29 -12.30
C THR A 283 -13.38 -14.90 -12.70
N GLY A 284 -13.61 -13.88 -11.88
CA GLY A 284 -13.25 -12.48 -12.21
C GLY A 284 -13.95 -11.89 -13.43
N LYS A 285 -14.95 -12.57 -13.99
CA LYS A 285 -15.72 -12.11 -15.15
C LYS A 285 -17.05 -11.55 -14.68
N TYR A 286 -17.22 -10.25 -14.78
CA TYR A 286 -18.55 -9.63 -14.60
C TYR A 286 -19.44 -10.02 -15.77
N VAL A 287 -20.51 -10.76 -15.48
CA VAL A 287 -21.54 -11.09 -16.48
C VAL A 287 -22.63 -10.03 -16.38
N TRP A 288 -22.58 -9.04 -17.27
CA TRP A 288 -23.69 -8.12 -17.41
C TRP A 288 -24.95 -8.89 -17.80
N PRO A 289 -26.10 -8.66 -17.13
CA PRO A 289 -27.37 -9.10 -17.66
C PRO A 289 -27.54 -8.47 -19.06
N LYS A 290 -27.45 -9.26 -20.10
CA LYS A 290 -27.43 -8.77 -21.50
C LYS A 290 -28.72 -8.12 -21.97
N GLU A 291 -29.75 -8.11 -21.13
CA GLU A 291 -31.13 -7.85 -21.54
C GLU A 291 -31.73 -6.53 -21.03
N THR A 292 -31.03 -5.79 -20.17
CA THR A 292 -31.54 -4.51 -19.65
C THR A 292 -30.49 -3.41 -19.73
N LEU A 293 -30.81 -2.35 -20.45
CA LEU A 293 -30.09 -1.06 -20.30
C LEU A 293 -30.34 -0.55 -18.88
N ILE A 294 -29.31 0.03 -18.27
CA ILE A 294 -29.45 0.73 -17.00
C ILE A 294 -30.19 2.04 -17.26
N ASP A 295 -31.45 2.11 -16.88
CA ASP A 295 -32.29 3.31 -17.02
C ASP A 295 -32.17 4.17 -15.74
N LEU A 296 -30.95 4.57 -15.42
CA LEU A 296 -30.59 5.40 -14.26
C LEU A 296 -29.62 6.48 -14.69
N THR A 297 -29.71 7.65 -14.05
CA THR A 297 -28.68 8.69 -14.18
C THR A 297 -27.42 8.28 -13.40
N PHE A 298 -26.26 8.88 -13.71
CA PHE A 298 -25.03 8.64 -12.97
C PHE A 298 -25.20 8.77 -11.44
N PRO A 299 -25.79 9.85 -10.90
CA PRO A 299 -26.04 9.95 -9.45
C PRO A 299 -26.88 8.79 -8.90
N GLN A 300 -27.94 8.37 -9.58
CA GLN A 300 -28.75 7.23 -9.16
C GLN A 300 -27.99 5.92 -9.18
N VAL A 301 -27.04 5.74 -10.12
CA VAL A 301 -26.15 4.56 -10.11
C VAL A 301 -25.24 4.60 -8.90
N LEU A 302 -24.66 5.76 -8.53
CA LEU A 302 -23.84 5.87 -7.34
C LEU A 302 -24.65 5.58 -6.07
N ASP A 303 -25.85 6.15 -5.93
CA ASP A 303 -26.74 5.91 -4.79
C ASP A 303 -27.09 4.41 -4.67
N ARG A 304 -27.38 3.75 -5.77
CA ARG A 304 -27.60 2.29 -5.82
C ARG A 304 -26.36 1.50 -5.38
N MET A 305 -25.18 1.91 -5.82
CA MET A 305 -23.92 1.26 -5.39
C MET A 305 -23.70 1.40 -3.89
N VAL A 306 -24.08 2.56 -3.31
CA VAL A 306 -24.01 2.78 -1.86
C VAL A 306 -25.03 1.91 -1.11
N GLU A 307 -26.25 1.76 -1.64
CA GLU A 307 -27.28 0.89 -1.04
C GLU A 307 -26.86 -0.59 -1.05
N GLU A 308 -26.26 -1.06 -2.16
CA GLU A 308 -25.89 -2.45 -2.34
C GLU A 308 -24.53 -2.80 -1.70
N PHE A 309 -23.55 -1.86 -1.73
CA PHE A 309 -22.15 -2.10 -1.37
C PHE A 309 -21.53 -0.94 -0.58
N PRO A 310 -22.10 -0.47 0.53
CA PRO A 310 -21.68 0.76 1.21
C PRO A 310 -20.20 0.72 1.62
N ASP A 311 -19.74 -0.42 2.11
CA ASP A 311 -18.41 -0.61 2.67
C ASP A 311 -17.36 -1.10 1.65
N GLN A 312 -17.80 -1.31 0.40
CA GLN A 312 -16.87 -1.69 -0.66
C GLN A 312 -16.06 -0.50 -1.14
N TYR A 313 -14.78 -0.70 -1.42
CA TYR A 313 -13.94 0.34 -1.98
C TYR A 313 -14.38 0.73 -3.40
N ALA A 314 -14.73 1.99 -3.57
CA ALA A 314 -14.98 2.61 -4.87
C ALA A 314 -13.66 3.04 -5.53
N PHE A 315 -12.73 3.59 -4.74
CA PHE A 315 -11.43 4.06 -5.19
C PHE A 315 -10.30 3.68 -4.24
N ARG A 316 -9.18 3.31 -4.85
CA ARG A 316 -7.91 3.06 -4.17
C ARG A 316 -6.77 3.66 -5.00
N TYR A 317 -6.21 4.75 -4.53
CA TYR A 317 -5.01 5.34 -5.13
C TYR A 317 -3.77 4.81 -4.43
N THR A 318 -2.84 4.26 -5.20
CA THR A 318 -1.64 3.60 -4.65
C THR A 318 -0.55 4.57 -4.23
N THR A 319 -0.54 5.78 -4.80
CA THR A 319 0.47 6.81 -4.54
C THR A 319 -0.09 8.03 -3.81
N LEU A 320 -1.41 8.11 -3.67
CA LEU A 320 -2.10 9.17 -2.95
C LEU A 320 -2.82 8.57 -1.75
N ASP A 321 -2.84 9.26 -0.62
CA ASP A 321 -3.59 8.81 0.56
C ASP A 321 -5.10 9.05 0.37
N TYR A 322 -5.66 8.45 -0.68
CA TYR A 322 -7.07 8.53 -1.00
C TYR A 322 -7.63 7.13 -1.29
N THR A 323 -8.26 6.56 -0.28
CA THR A 323 -9.05 5.34 -0.39
C THR A 323 -10.43 5.63 0.13
N ARG A 324 -11.48 5.29 -0.65
CA ARG A 324 -12.88 5.54 -0.31
C ARG A 324 -13.74 4.32 -0.59
N THR A 325 -14.62 4.01 0.34
CA THR A 325 -15.78 3.15 0.09
C THR A 325 -16.80 3.90 -0.79
N TYR A 326 -17.80 3.17 -1.31
CA TYR A 326 -18.88 3.86 -2.06
C TYR A 326 -19.62 4.88 -1.20
N ALA A 327 -19.85 4.59 0.08
CA ALA A 327 -20.49 5.52 1.01
C ALA A 327 -19.63 6.77 1.21
N GLU A 328 -18.35 6.62 1.53
CA GLU A 328 -17.42 7.75 1.71
C GLU A 328 -17.25 8.57 0.43
N PHE A 329 -17.18 7.90 -0.71
CA PHE A 329 -17.04 8.59 -2.01
C PHE A 329 -18.30 9.40 -2.33
N ARG A 330 -19.51 8.87 -2.06
CA ARG A 330 -20.74 9.64 -2.21
C ARG A 330 -20.73 10.88 -1.32
N ASP A 331 -20.26 10.79 -0.09
CA ASP A 331 -20.19 11.92 0.83
C ASP A 331 -19.21 13.00 0.32
N ASP A 332 -18.06 12.61 -0.25
CA ASP A 332 -17.13 13.54 -0.93
C ASP A 332 -17.82 14.22 -2.14
N VAL A 333 -18.56 13.46 -2.95
CA VAL A 333 -19.32 13.97 -4.10
C VAL A 333 -20.41 14.95 -3.65
N ASP A 334 -21.17 14.62 -2.60
CA ASP A 334 -22.24 15.46 -2.08
C ASP A 334 -21.70 16.77 -1.49
N THR A 335 -20.56 16.71 -0.83
CA THR A 335 -19.87 17.89 -0.31
C THR A 335 -19.47 18.81 -1.45
N PHE A 336 -18.82 18.29 -2.49
CA PHE A 336 -18.41 19.13 -3.61
C PHE A 336 -19.58 19.60 -4.47
N ALA A 337 -20.65 18.82 -4.58
CA ALA A 337 -21.89 19.24 -5.25
C ALA A 337 -22.52 20.47 -4.57
N ARG A 338 -22.61 20.46 -3.22
CA ARG A 338 -23.07 21.63 -2.45
C ARG A 338 -22.11 22.82 -2.61
N SER A 339 -20.81 22.58 -2.67
CA SER A 339 -19.81 23.63 -2.93
C SER A 339 -20.03 24.30 -4.28
N LEU A 340 -20.27 23.53 -5.33
CA LEU A 340 -20.59 24.07 -6.67
C LEU A 340 -21.85 24.93 -6.66
N ILE A 341 -22.90 24.49 -5.95
CA ILE A 341 -24.14 25.27 -5.77
C ILE A 341 -23.85 26.58 -5.02
N ALA A 342 -23.07 26.54 -3.92
CA ALA A 342 -22.66 27.73 -3.18
C ALA A 342 -21.89 28.74 -4.04
N MET A 343 -21.07 28.25 -4.98
CA MET A 343 -20.35 29.05 -5.96
C MET A 343 -21.21 29.55 -7.12
N GLY A 344 -22.52 29.29 -7.10
CA GLY A 344 -23.48 29.79 -8.07
C GLY A 344 -23.65 28.94 -9.33
N VAL A 345 -23.12 27.71 -9.37
CA VAL A 345 -23.35 26.77 -10.47
C VAL A 345 -24.80 26.28 -10.47
N LYS A 346 -25.46 26.33 -11.62
CA LYS A 346 -26.85 25.93 -11.83
C LYS A 346 -26.94 24.75 -12.79
N PRO A 347 -28.08 24.03 -12.80
CA PRO A 347 -28.33 23.03 -13.83
C PRO A 347 -28.14 23.61 -15.24
N GLY A 348 -27.37 22.90 -16.07
CA GLY A 348 -27.02 23.33 -17.42
C GLY A 348 -25.73 24.18 -17.52
N ASP A 349 -25.20 24.71 -16.42
CA ASP A 349 -23.90 25.38 -16.43
C ASP A 349 -22.77 24.40 -16.70
N HIS A 350 -21.66 24.89 -17.26
CA HIS A 350 -20.49 24.06 -17.60
C HIS A 350 -19.40 24.17 -16.53
N VAL A 351 -18.96 23.03 -16.02
CA VAL A 351 -17.85 22.90 -15.10
C VAL A 351 -16.70 22.18 -15.81
N ALA A 352 -15.58 22.87 -16.01
CA ALA A 352 -14.39 22.29 -16.63
C ALA A 352 -13.48 21.64 -15.60
N ILE A 353 -12.86 20.51 -15.98
CA ILE A 353 -11.81 19.83 -15.22
C ILE A 353 -10.56 19.68 -16.06
N TRP A 354 -9.45 20.26 -15.60
CA TRP A 354 -8.14 20.20 -16.24
C TRP A 354 -7.12 19.54 -15.31
N ALA A 355 -7.15 18.23 -15.31
CA ALA A 355 -6.35 17.42 -14.40
C ALA A 355 -6.05 16.03 -15.01
N THR A 356 -5.04 15.37 -14.43
CA THR A 356 -4.76 13.95 -14.64
C THR A 356 -5.71 13.09 -13.80
N ASN A 357 -5.39 11.80 -13.63
CA ASN A 357 -6.18 10.85 -12.82
C ASN A 357 -5.97 11.10 -11.31
N VAL A 358 -6.45 12.23 -10.80
CA VAL A 358 -6.48 12.58 -9.37
C VAL A 358 -7.89 12.38 -8.81
N PRO A 359 -8.06 12.19 -7.49
CA PRO A 359 -9.38 12.03 -6.86
C PRO A 359 -10.36 13.13 -7.22
N GLN A 360 -9.90 14.37 -7.26
CA GLN A 360 -10.70 15.55 -7.58
C GLN A 360 -11.34 15.49 -8.97
N TRP A 361 -10.71 14.76 -9.91
CA TRP A 361 -11.29 14.55 -11.23
C TRP A 361 -12.61 13.78 -11.16
N TYR A 362 -12.62 12.66 -10.42
CA TYR A 362 -13.82 11.83 -10.27
C TYR A 362 -14.88 12.51 -9.40
N ILE A 363 -14.46 13.17 -8.32
CA ILE A 363 -15.38 13.94 -7.47
C ILE A 363 -16.07 15.03 -8.30
N THR A 364 -15.31 15.76 -9.14
CA THR A 364 -15.86 16.80 -10.01
C THR A 364 -16.86 16.23 -11.01
N PHE A 365 -16.54 15.10 -11.66
CA PHE A 365 -17.46 14.42 -12.58
C PHE A 365 -18.80 14.09 -11.91
N TRP A 366 -18.76 13.39 -10.79
CA TRP A 366 -19.98 12.95 -10.11
C TRP A 366 -20.76 14.10 -9.49
N ALA A 367 -20.08 15.07 -8.89
CA ALA A 367 -20.72 16.26 -8.31
C ALA A 367 -21.42 17.12 -9.40
N THR A 368 -20.74 17.33 -10.53
CA THR A 368 -21.31 18.07 -11.67
C THR A 368 -22.55 17.38 -12.21
N THR A 369 -22.51 16.07 -12.43
CA THR A 369 -23.68 15.31 -12.90
C THR A 369 -24.82 15.32 -11.86
N LYS A 370 -24.49 15.32 -10.55
CA LYS A 370 -25.48 15.30 -9.48
C LYS A 370 -26.33 16.57 -9.42
N ILE A 371 -25.74 17.71 -9.70
CA ILE A 371 -26.45 19.01 -9.72
C ILE A 371 -27.06 19.36 -11.09
N GLY A 372 -26.94 18.47 -12.08
CA GLY A 372 -27.45 18.70 -13.44
C GLY A 372 -26.63 19.68 -14.27
N ALA A 373 -25.40 19.96 -13.86
CA ALA A 373 -24.44 20.72 -14.66
C ALA A 373 -23.74 19.83 -15.70
N VAL A 374 -23.01 20.40 -16.63
CA VAL A 374 -22.31 19.71 -17.73
C VAL A 374 -20.81 19.70 -17.45
N LEU A 375 -20.19 18.52 -17.42
CA LEU A 375 -18.74 18.42 -17.30
C LEU A 375 -18.05 18.67 -18.64
N VAL A 376 -17.02 19.51 -18.62
CA VAL A 376 -16.12 19.78 -19.74
C VAL A 376 -14.73 19.25 -19.40
N THR A 377 -14.27 18.23 -20.11
CA THR A 377 -12.94 17.66 -19.89
C THR A 377 -11.91 18.39 -20.73
N VAL A 378 -10.87 18.95 -20.10
CA VAL A 378 -9.78 19.63 -20.77
C VAL A 378 -8.61 18.68 -20.98
N ASN A 379 -8.13 18.56 -22.21
CA ASN A 379 -6.99 17.69 -22.52
C ASN A 379 -5.72 18.20 -21.80
N THR A 380 -5.00 17.29 -21.14
CA THR A 380 -3.79 17.60 -20.37
C THR A 380 -2.63 18.14 -21.19
N ALA A 381 -2.63 17.93 -22.51
CA ALA A 381 -1.60 18.44 -23.42
C ALA A 381 -1.89 19.84 -23.97
N TYR A 382 -3.07 20.41 -23.68
CA TYR A 382 -3.44 21.73 -24.21
C TYR A 382 -2.51 22.83 -23.72
N LYS A 383 -2.24 23.77 -24.60
CA LYS A 383 -1.52 25.01 -24.35
C LYS A 383 -2.51 26.19 -24.38
N ILE A 384 -2.01 27.41 -24.37
CA ILE A 384 -2.80 28.63 -24.23
C ILE A 384 -3.97 28.70 -25.22
N HIS A 385 -3.71 28.48 -26.51
CA HIS A 385 -4.72 28.67 -27.55
C HIS A 385 -5.85 27.64 -27.47
N GLU A 386 -5.49 26.37 -27.26
CA GLU A 386 -6.48 25.30 -27.19
C GLU A 386 -7.30 25.41 -25.90
N ALA A 387 -6.64 25.73 -24.77
CA ALA A 387 -7.30 25.91 -23.49
C ALA A 387 -8.29 27.08 -23.53
N GLU A 388 -7.85 28.24 -24.02
CA GLU A 388 -8.71 29.41 -24.18
C GLU A 388 -9.91 29.10 -25.08
N TYR A 389 -9.63 28.49 -26.25
CA TYR A 389 -10.68 28.13 -27.19
C TYR A 389 -11.74 27.22 -26.55
N LEU A 390 -11.32 26.14 -25.88
CA LEU A 390 -12.24 25.18 -25.26
C LEU A 390 -13.06 25.84 -24.16
N LEU A 391 -12.42 26.53 -23.22
CA LEU A 391 -13.09 27.16 -22.08
C LEU A 391 -14.09 28.26 -22.52
N ARG A 392 -13.76 28.96 -23.58
CA ARG A 392 -14.62 29.97 -24.18
C ARG A 392 -15.77 29.37 -24.97
N GLN A 393 -15.49 28.35 -25.82
CA GLN A 393 -16.49 27.68 -26.62
C GLN A 393 -17.53 26.90 -25.82
N SER A 394 -17.10 26.41 -24.67
CA SER A 394 -17.98 25.69 -23.72
C SER A 394 -18.68 26.60 -22.73
N ASP A 395 -18.53 27.92 -22.81
CA ASP A 395 -19.11 28.86 -21.83
C ASP A 395 -18.85 28.42 -20.37
N THR A 396 -17.61 27.98 -20.11
CA THR A 396 -17.22 27.42 -18.80
C THR A 396 -17.48 28.41 -17.67
N HIS A 397 -18.32 28.01 -16.71
CA HIS A 397 -18.64 28.76 -15.51
C HIS A 397 -17.61 28.60 -14.40
N THR A 398 -17.17 27.36 -14.15
CA THR A 398 -16.20 27.00 -13.11
C THR A 398 -15.13 26.09 -13.70
N LEU A 399 -13.86 26.37 -13.41
CA LEU A 399 -12.72 25.54 -13.78
C LEU A 399 -12.09 24.92 -12.51
N VAL A 400 -11.94 23.61 -12.50
CA VAL A 400 -11.13 22.87 -11.53
C VAL A 400 -9.84 22.45 -12.21
N MET A 401 -8.66 22.72 -11.63
CA MET A 401 -7.40 22.40 -12.27
C MET A 401 -6.30 22.02 -11.28
N ILE A 402 -5.41 21.13 -11.71
CA ILE A 402 -4.08 20.91 -11.10
C ILE A 402 -3.09 21.97 -11.62
N ASP A 403 -1.91 22.04 -11.03
CA ASP A 403 -0.91 23.07 -11.41
C ASP A 403 -0.34 22.84 -12.81
N GLY A 404 -0.26 21.60 -13.26
CA GLY A 404 0.26 21.27 -14.58
C GLY A 404 0.50 19.78 -14.79
N TYR A 405 0.93 19.42 -16.01
CA TYR A 405 1.33 18.06 -16.35
C TYR A 405 2.39 18.06 -17.45
N LYS A 406 3.50 17.32 -17.23
CA LYS A 406 4.68 17.28 -18.12
C LYS A 406 5.20 18.71 -18.39
N ASP A 407 5.18 19.11 -19.65
CA ASP A 407 5.64 20.43 -20.13
C ASP A 407 4.53 21.50 -20.18
N SER A 408 3.34 21.20 -19.65
CA SER A 408 2.21 22.13 -19.58
C SER A 408 2.03 22.66 -18.17
N ASP A 409 2.38 23.92 -17.96
CA ASP A 409 2.13 24.67 -16.72
C ASP A 409 0.76 25.37 -16.85
N TYR A 410 -0.28 24.76 -16.24
CA TYR A 410 -1.66 25.26 -16.34
C TYR A 410 -1.83 26.57 -15.60
N VAL A 411 -1.09 26.76 -14.48
CA VAL A 411 -1.12 28.00 -13.71
C VAL A 411 -0.59 29.15 -14.54
N ALA A 412 0.56 28.99 -15.21
CA ALA A 412 1.13 30.00 -16.10
C ALA A 412 0.19 30.29 -17.29
N ILE A 413 -0.38 29.26 -17.89
CA ILE A 413 -1.35 29.39 -18.99
C ILE A 413 -2.58 30.20 -18.54
N MET A 414 -3.17 29.85 -17.38
CA MET A 414 -4.34 30.58 -16.89
C MET A 414 -4.02 32.03 -16.47
N LYS A 415 -2.84 32.31 -15.93
CA LYS A 415 -2.39 33.69 -15.65
C LYS A 415 -2.27 34.53 -16.93
N GLU A 416 -1.87 33.93 -18.04
CA GLU A 416 -1.80 34.61 -19.34
C GLU A 416 -3.20 34.84 -19.95
N ILE A 417 -4.09 33.84 -19.85
CA ILE A 417 -5.47 33.97 -20.35
C ILE A 417 -6.27 34.94 -19.47
N CYS A 418 -6.06 34.91 -18.16
CA CYS A 418 -6.83 35.61 -17.13
C CYS A 418 -5.92 36.53 -16.30
N PRO A 419 -5.31 37.59 -16.86
CA PRO A 419 -4.44 38.50 -16.11
C PRO A 419 -5.17 39.21 -14.97
N GLU A 420 -6.51 39.30 -15.01
CA GLU A 420 -7.34 39.86 -13.96
C GLU A 420 -7.24 39.10 -12.63
N LEU A 421 -6.82 37.83 -12.62
CA LEU A 421 -6.60 37.03 -11.41
C LEU A 421 -5.63 37.70 -10.43
N ALA A 422 -4.65 38.45 -10.92
CA ALA A 422 -3.67 39.12 -10.08
C ALA A 422 -4.29 40.13 -9.09
N THR A 423 -5.46 40.65 -9.41
CA THR A 423 -6.17 41.66 -8.61
C THR A 423 -7.59 41.24 -8.20
N ALA A 424 -8.00 40.01 -8.55
CA ALA A 424 -9.32 39.51 -8.22
C ALA A 424 -9.41 39.24 -6.71
N GLU A 425 -10.51 39.64 -6.11
CA GLU A 425 -10.82 39.35 -4.70
C GLU A 425 -11.37 37.90 -4.59
N LYS A 426 -10.72 37.10 -3.75
CA LYS A 426 -11.18 35.74 -3.45
C LYS A 426 -12.60 35.79 -2.81
N GLY A 427 -13.45 34.88 -3.18
CA GLY A 427 -14.83 34.83 -2.69
C GLY A 427 -15.84 35.63 -3.52
N HIS A 428 -15.41 36.33 -4.53
CA HIS A 428 -16.26 37.04 -5.47
C HIS A 428 -16.20 36.41 -6.88
N PRO A 429 -17.31 36.41 -7.65
CA PRO A 429 -17.31 35.92 -9.02
C PRO A 429 -16.28 36.66 -9.88
N LEU A 430 -15.50 35.90 -10.63
CA LEU A 430 -14.51 36.45 -11.56
C LEU A 430 -15.16 37.19 -12.72
N HIS A 431 -14.49 38.23 -13.20
CA HIS A 431 -14.86 39.00 -14.40
C HIS A 431 -13.69 39.00 -15.37
N ILE A 432 -13.58 37.95 -16.19
CA ILE A 432 -12.46 37.72 -17.11
C ILE A 432 -12.86 38.13 -18.52
N ARG A 433 -12.12 39.08 -19.09
CA ARG A 433 -12.42 39.62 -20.44
C ARG A 433 -12.39 38.54 -21.52
N ARG A 434 -11.37 37.66 -21.48
CA ARG A 434 -11.18 36.60 -22.49
C ARG A 434 -12.15 35.43 -22.30
N LEU A 435 -12.61 35.21 -21.06
CA LEU A 435 -13.53 34.12 -20.68
C LEU A 435 -14.76 34.69 -19.95
N PRO A 436 -15.72 35.29 -20.66
CA PRO A 436 -16.77 36.11 -20.07
C PRO A 436 -17.76 35.33 -19.21
N PHE A 437 -17.83 34.02 -19.32
CA PHE A 437 -18.67 33.16 -18.49
C PHE A 437 -17.96 32.61 -17.26
N LEU A 438 -16.62 32.63 -17.21
CA LEU A 438 -15.85 32.10 -16.09
C LEU A 438 -16.06 32.93 -14.83
N ARG A 439 -16.54 32.26 -13.77
CA ARG A 439 -16.84 32.86 -12.46
C ARG A 439 -15.93 32.36 -11.35
N ASN A 440 -15.48 31.11 -11.44
CA ASN A 440 -14.67 30.50 -10.41
C ASN A 440 -13.53 29.68 -11.03
N ILE A 441 -12.38 29.72 -10.37
CA ILE A 441 -11.28 28.78 -10.59
C ILE A 441 -10.95 28.13 -9.24
N ILE A 442 -10.81 26.81 -9.25
CA ILE A 442 -10.42 26.00 -8.11
C ILE A 442 -9.09 25.34 -8.43
N THR A 443 -8.08 25.55 -7.61
CA THR A 443 -6.76 24.93 -7.75
C THR A 443 -6.61 23.79 -6.76
N VAL A 444 -6.05 22.67 -7.22
CA VAL A 444 -5.92 21.44 -6.41
C VAL A 444 -4.59 21.43 -5.65
N ASP A 445 -3.48 21.79 -6.32
CA ASP A 445 -2.13 21.58 -5.77
C ASP A 445 -1.58 22.81 -5.05
N SER A 446 -1.89 24.01 -5.52
CA SER A 446 -1.33 25.25 -4.97
C SER A 446 -2.33 26.39 -4.86
N GLU A 447 -2.15 27.27 -3.89
CA GLU A 447 -2.94 28.50 -3.77
C GLU A 447 -2.54 29.50 -4.85
N GLN A 448 -3.53 30.08 -5.55
CA GLN A 448 -3.34 31.09 -6.59
C GLN A 448 -4.21 32.32 -6.34
N PRO A 449 -3.73 33.55 -6.68
CA PRO A 449 -4.51 34.76 -6.54
C PRO A 449 -5.87 34.68 -7.25
N GLY A 450 -6.92 35.11 -6.58
CA GLY A 450 -8.30 35.12 -7.12
C GLY A 450 -8.95 33.74 -7.29
N CYS A 451 -8.24 32.65 -6.94
CA CYS A 451 -8.75 31.29 -7.02
C CYS A 451 -9.07 30.72 -5.64
N TYR A 452 -9.99 29.80 -5.58
CA TYR A 452 -10.18 28.94 -4.40
C TYR A 452 -9.14 27.80 -4.42
N THR A 453 -8.64 27.41 -3.26
CA THR A 453 -8.05 26.08 -3.14
C THR A 453 -9.16 25.02 -3.10
N TRP A 454 -8.79 23.74 -3.30
CA TRP A 454 -9.74 22.65 -3.20
C TRP A 454 -10.44 22.64 -1.82
N GLU A 455 -9.67 22.77 -0.74
CA GLU A 455 -10.18 22.78 0.64
C GLU A 455 -11.09 23.97 0.91
N GLU A 456 -10.72 25.16 0.46
CA GLU A 456 -11.58 26.34 0.59
C GLU A 456 -12.90 26.17 -0.17
N SER A 457 -12.84 25.54 -1.33
CA SER A 457 -14.07 25.24 -2.10
C SER A 457 -14.99 24.28 -1.34
N LEU A 458 -14.43 23.23 -0.72
CA LEU A 458 -15.21 22.28 0.09
C LEU A 458 -15.88 22.94 1.30
N ALA A 459 -15.21 23.90 1.94
CA ALA A 459 -15.75 24.64 3.09
C ALA A 459 -17.03 25.44 2.74
N LEU A 460 -17.27 25.75 1.46
CA LEU A 460 -18.49 26.43 1.03
C LEU A 460 -19.74 25.52 1.10
N ALA A 461 -19.56 24.20 1.18
CA ALA A 461 -20.64 23.23 1.24
C ALA A 461 -21.61 23.50 2.41
N ASP A 462 -21.10 24.03 3.53
CA ASP A 462 -21.90 24.34 4.73
C ASP A 462 -22.91 25.46 4.52
N GLN A 463 -22.79 26.22 3.42
CA GLN A 463 -23.71 27.28 3.06
C GLN A 463 -25.01 26.76 2.36
N VAL A 464 -24.98 25.48 1.99
CA VAL A 464 -26.07 24.81 1.27
C VAL A 464 -26.56 23.63 2.10
N PRO A 465 -27.89 23.53 2.37
CA PRO A 465 -28.45 22.45 3.18
C PRO A 465 -28.33 21.06 2.54
#